data_b389ad7a5bfd61d25938dd787fa686cb
#
_entry.id   b389ad7a5bfd61d25938dd787fa686cb
#
_cell.length_a   1.000
_cell.length_b   1.000
_cell.length_c   1.000
_cell.angle_alpha   90.00
_cell.angle_beta   90.00
_cell.angle_gamma   90.00
#
_symmetry.space_group_name_H-M   'P 1'
#
loop_
_entity.id
_entity.type
_entity.pdbx_description
1 polymer ?
#
loop_
_entity_poly.entity_id
_entity_poly.type
_entity_poly.pdbx_seq_one_letter_code
_entity_poly.pdbx_strand_id
1 'polypeptide(L)'
;YLNLLPASLLMALSVVAKYNNMIWLAAICIALLIYIIKNKKWLHFVSIAFVVLISVGSFNLVIMSYEKRSGVDLGKGVDQILYLDAGLNESAMAPGWYNDMAKSQFLNANLDNKKADTWAKTDIKERLNKFKQDSHYRNNFFSKKILSQWNEPSYESLWVSQVKGHYFGEVKENTTLYSIYNGKINKFLYDYFDFFQMITFILFAIGVAGLIKKRCSAETIMILTGLAGGFIYHTLFEGKSQYVLTYFIVMIMFSSYGLYLLVKPKNFNNNSDSEKETLGNKFKKVIFKIDSKTRQS
;
A
#
# COMPACT_ATOMS: atom_id res chain seq x y z
N TYR A 1 11.51 22.03 10.15
CA TYR A 1 10.74 22.51 8.98
C TYR A 1 11.49 22.32 7.64
N LEU A 2 12.85 22.34 7.63
CA LEU A 2 13.64 22.17 6.40
C LEU A 2 13.32 20.90 5.61
N ASN A 3 12.97 19.80 6.28
CA ASN A 3 12.64 18.52 5.63
C ASN A 3 11.16 18.41 5.24
N LEU A 4 10.32 19.38 5.57
CA LEU A 4 8.88 19.31 5.29
C LEU A 4 8.60 19.44 3.78
N LEU A 5 9.28 20.37 3.10
CA LEU A 5 9.09 20.57 1.66
C LEU A 5 9.49 19.34 0.83
N PRO A 6 10.72 18.79 0.97
CA PRO A 6 11.08 17.58 0.21
C PRO A 6 10.18 16.39 0.54
N ALA A 7 9.77 16.19 1.79
CA ALA A 7 8.84 15.13 2.16
C ALA A 7 7.46 15.31 1.49
N SER A 8 6.96 16.55 1.45
CA SER A 8 5.69 16.88 0.80
C SER A 8 5.75 16.68 -0.72
N LEU A 9 6.87 17.02 -1.36
CA LEU A 9 7.09 16.81 -2.79
C LEU A 9 7.18 15.32 -3.13
N LEU A 10 7.88 14.51 -2.32
CA LEU A 10 7.93 13.06 -2.49
C LEU A 10 6.55 12.43 -2.33
N MET A 11 5.77 12.91 -1.35
CA MET A 11 4.39 12.45 -1.17
C MET A 11 3.51 12.84 -2.35
N ALA A 12 3.67 14.06 -2.88
CA ALA A 12 2.98 14.54 -4.07
C ALA A 12 3.30 13.67 -5.30
N LEU A 13 4.57 13.40 -5.56
CA LEU A 13 5.00 12.49 -6.63
C LEU A 13 4.40 11.10 -6.46
N SER A 14 4.36 10.59 -5.24
CA SER A 14 3.76 9.29 -4.91
C SER A 14 2.27 9.25 -5.25
N VAL A 15 1.50 10.29 -4.88
CA VAL A 15 0.06 10.41 -5.18
C VAL A 15 -0.19 10.55 -6.68
N VAL A 16 0.61 11.36 -7.37
CA VAL A 16 0.53 11.53 -8.83
C VAL A 16 0.82 10.21 -9.56
N ALA A 17 1.82 9.45 -9.10
CA ALA A 17 2.16 8.16 -9.69
C ALA A 17 1.07 7.10 -9.47
N LYS A 18 0.43 7.11 -8.29
CA LYS A 18 -0.66 6.18 -7.96
C LYS A 18 -1.58 6.78 -6.89
N TYR A 19 -2.82 7.08 -7.28
CA TYR A 19 -3.80 7.74 -6.40
C TYR A 19 -4.02 7.01 -5.07
N ASN A 20 -3.96 5.67 -5.04
CA ASN A 20 -4.11 4.88 -3.81
C ASN A 20 -3.06 5.20 -2.73
N ASN A 21 -1.96 5.89 -3.08
CA ASN A 21 -0.98 6.39 -2.11
C ASN A 21 -1.54 7.50 -1.20
N MET A 22 -2.76 7.98 -1.46
CA MET A 22 -3.54 8.78 -0.49
C MET A 22 -3.71 8.08 0.86
N ILE A 23 -3.66 6.74 0.89
CA ILE A 23 -3.66 5.97 2.14
C ILE A 23 -2.44 6.31 3.01
N TRP A 24 -1.27 6.45 2.39
CA TRP A 24 -0.04 6.87 3.08
C TRP A 24 -0.09 8.33 3.52
N LEU A 25 -0.71 9.21 2.72
CA LEU A 25 -0.95 10.60 3.13
C LEU A 25 -1.85 10.65 4.37
N ALA A 26 -2.93 9.88 4.41
CA ALA A 26 -3.80 9.77 5.57
C ALA A 26 -3.03 9.24 6.81
N ALA A 27 -2.18 8.23 6.64
CA ALA A 27 -1.34 7.70 7.72
C ALA A 27 -0.36 8.74 8.27
N ILE A 28 0.26 9.55 7.40
CA ILE A 28 1.12 10.68 7.80
C ILE A 28 0.32 11.69 8.62
N CYS A 29 -0.87 12.07 8.15
CA CYS A 29 -1.74 13.00 8.86
C CYS A 29 -2.13 12.49 10.25
N ILE A 30 -2.52 11.20 10.35
CA ILE A 30 -2.86 10.56 11.64
C ILE A 30 -1.66 10.56 12.58
N ALA A 31 -0.49 10.19 12.12
CA ALA A 31 0.73 10.18 12.93
C ALA A 31 1.12 11.59 13.42
N LEU A 32 1.01 12.59 12.54
CA LEU A 32 1.23 14.00 12.91
C LEU A 32 0.19 14.48 13.93
N LEU A 33 -1.08 14.11 13.78
CA LEU A 33 -2.13 14.42 14.75
C LEU A 33 -1.82 13.84 16.13
N ILE A 34 -1.45 12.55 16.19
CA ILE A 34 -1.04 11.90 17.44
C ILE A 34 0.15 12.63 18.06
N TYR A 35 1.15 12.99 17.26
CA TYR A 35 2.32 13.75 17.72
C TYR A 35 1.94 15.12 18.28
N ILE A 36 1.06 15.86 17.58
CA ILE A 36 0.58 17.18 17.99
C ILE A 36 -0.13 17.12 19.34
N ILE A 37 -1.08 16.19 19.47
CA ILE A 37 -1.88 16.00 20.67
C ILE A 37 -0.98 15.61 21.85
N LYS A 38 -0.11 14.61 21.66
CA LYS A 38 0.78 14.10 22.71
C LYS A 38 1.76 15.15 23.23
N ASN A 39 2.29 15.99 22.34
CA ASN A 39 3.33 16.97 22.67
C ASN A 39 2.77 18.39 22.83
N LYS A 40 1.46 18.59 22.67
CA LYS A 40 0.76 19.89 22.72
C LYS A 40 1.36 20.94 21.77
N LYS A 41 1.89 20.47 20.60
CA LYS A 41 2.57 21.33 19.61
C LYS A 41 1.61 21.74 18.49
N TRP A 42 0.60 22.52 18.82
CA TRP A 42 -0.50 22.91 17.93
C TRP A 42 -0.07 23.58 16.62
N LEU A 43 1.07 24.30 16.63
CA LEU A 43 1.59 24.93 15.42
C LEU A 43 1.88 23.92 14.28
N HIS A 44 2.12 22.65 14.59
CA HIS A 44 2.33 21.62 13.57
C HIS A 44 1.07 21.25 12.77
N PHE A 45 -0.12 21.77 13.11
CA PHE A 45 -1.27 21.68 12.19
C PHE A 45 -0.98 22.33 10.83
N VAL A 46 -0.17 23.38 10.81
CA VAL A 46 0.31 24.00 9.57
C VAL A 46 1.09 22.99 8.73
N SER A 47 1.85 22.09 9.35
CA SER A 47 2.58 21.03 8.62
C SER A 47 1.63 20.03 7.96
N ILE A 48 0.54 19.64 8.64
CA ILE A 48 -0.50 18.78 8.04
C ILE A 48 -1.13 19.48 6.83
N ALA A 49 -1.59 20.73 7.03
CA ALA A 49 -2.21 21.50 5.95
C ALA A 49 -1.24 21.64 4.75
N PHE A 50 0.04 21.92 5.02
CA PHE A 50 1.06 22.05 3.97
C PHE A 50 1.26 20.74 3.18
N VAL A 51 1.43 19.60 3.86
CA VAL A 51 1.60 18.29 3.20
C VAL A 51 0.38 17.93 2.36
N VAL A 52 -0.82 18.15 2.90
CA VAL A 52 -2.07 17.86 2.18
C VAL A 52 -2.22 18.78 0.97
N LEU A 53 -2.02 20.09 1.12
CA LEU A 53 -2.15 21.05 0.01
C LEU A 53 -1.15 20.77 -1.10
N ILE A 54 0.11 20.49 -0.78
CA ILE A 54 1.11 20.13 -1.80
C ILE A 54 0.76 18.84 -2.49
N SER A 55 0.36 17.79 -1.75
CA SER A 55 0.08 16.48 -2.34
C SER A 55 -1.17 16.49 -3.23
N VAL A 56 -2.29 17.01 -2.73
CA VAL A 56 -3.55 17.08 -3.47
C VAL A 56 -3.49 18.15 -4.56
N GLY A 57 -2.88 19.29 -4.26
CA GLY A 57 -2.70 20.38 -5.23
C GLY A 57 -1.85 19.95 -6.42
N SER A 58 -0.75 19.23 -6.20
CA SER A 58 0.09 18.71 -7.29
C SER A 58 -0.66 17.74 -8.20
N PHE A 59 -1.50 16.86 -7.63
CA PHE A 59 -2.34 15.96 -8.42
C PHE A 59 -3.30 16.75 -9.33
N ASN A 60 -4.00 17.72 -8.75
CA ASN A 60 -4.92 18.57 -9.52
C ASN A 60 -4.20 19.41 -10.58
N LEU A 61 -3.01 19.94 -10.28
CA LEU A 61 -2.20 20.67 -11.27
C LEU A 61 -1.78 19.79 -12.45
N VAL A 62 -1.47 18.51 -12.23
CA VAL A 62 -1.16 17.56 -13.31
C VAL A 62 -2.38 17.36 -14.20
N ILE A 63 -3.57 17.12 -13.60
CA ILE A 63 -4.83 16.98 -14.36
C ILE A 63 -5.12 18.23 -15.17
N MET A 64 -5.13 19.42 -14.55
CA MET A 64 -5.36 20.70 -15.25
C MET A 64 -4.35 20.96 -16.36
N SER A 65 -3.08 20.60 -16.16
CA SER A 65 -2.03 20.72 -17.18
C SER A 65 -2.30 19.81 -18.37
N TYR A 66 -2.79 18.62 -18.13
CA TYR A 66 -3.16 17.67 -19.19
C TYR A 66 -4.38 18.17 -19.98
N GLU A 67 -5.45 18.57 -19.29
CA GLU A 67 -6.67 19.13 -19.90
C GLU A 67 -6.34 20.34 -20.79
N LYS A 68 -5.52 21.27 -20.27
CA LYS A 68 -5.10 22.45 -21.04
C LYS A 68 -4.31 22.09 -22.31
N ARG A 69 -3.45 21.05 -22.25
CA ARG A 69 -2.64 20.63 -23.40
C ARG A 69 -3.40 19.79 -24.41
N SER A 70 -4.29 18.93 -23.95
CA SER A 70 -5.06 18.03 -24.81
C SER A 70 -6.34 18.66 -25.36
N GLY A 71 -6.84 19.72 -24.74
CA GLY A 71 -8.16 20.29 -25.05
C GLY A 71 -9.33 19.40 -24.61
N VAL A 72 -9.05 18.34 -23.81
CA VAL A 72 -10.04 17.37 -23.36
C VAL A 72 -10.34 17.62 -21.88
N ASP A 73 -11.61 17.84 -21.54
CA ASP A 73 -12.09 17.85 -20.16
C ASP A 73 -12.16 16.41 -19.64
N LEU A 74 -11.33 16.09 -18.64
CA LEU A 74 -11.32 14.76 -18.03
C LEU A 74 -12.46 14.57 -17.03
N GLY A 75 -13.17 15.64 -16.65
CA GLY A 75 -14.22 15.61 -15.66
C GLY A 75 -13.73 15.06 -14.31
N LYS A 76 -14.65 14.51 -13.53
CA LYS A 76 -14.32 13.93 -12.21
C LYS A 76 -13.83 12.48 -12.30
N GLY A 77 -13.90 11.85 -13.47
CA GLY A 77 -13.63 10.43 -13.64
C GLY A 77 -14.68 9.54 -12.94
N VAL A 78 -14.31 8.31 -12.68
CA VAL A 78 -15.17 7.30 -12.00
C VAL A 78 -15.14 7.54 -10.49
N ASP A 79 -16.31 7.73 -9.88
CA ASP A 79 -16.40 7.98 -8.44
C ASP A 79 -16.02 6.75 -7.59
N GLN A 80 -15.43 7.01 -6.42
CA GLN A 80 -14.90 5.96 -5.53
C GLN A 80 -15.95 4.95 -5.07
N ILE A 81 -17.22 5.35 -5.03
CA ILE A 81 -18.31 4.46 -4.61
C ILE A 81 -18.51 3.28 -5.58
N LEU A 82 -18.19 3.47 -6.88
CA LEU A 82 -18.27 2.41 -7.88
C LEU A 82 -17.19 1.33 -7.64
N TYR A 83 -16.01 1.75 -7.17
CA TYR A 83 -14.94 0.81 -6.77
C TYR A 83 -15.26 0.11 -5.44
N LEU A 84 -16.00 0.76 -4.55
CA LEU A 84 -16.51 0.13 -3.33
C LEU A 84 -17.55 -0.94 -3.69
N ASP A 85 -18.47 -0.63 -4.59
CA ASP A 85 -19.47 -1.56 -5.10
C ASP A 85 -18.81 -2.79 -5.75
N ALA A 86 -17.90 -2.57 -6.70
CA ALA A 86 -17.12 -3.63 -7.33
C ALA A 86 -16.38 -4.49 -6.29
N GLY A 87 -15.83 -3.84 -5.24
CA GLY A 87 -15.14 -4.49 -4.15
C GLY A 87 -16.00 -5.38 -3.27
N LEU A 88 -17.29 -5.14 -3.20
CA LEU A 88 -18.24 -5.93 -2.43
C LEU A 88 -19.01 -6.96 -3.28
N ASN A 89 -18.76 -7.01 -4.58
CA ASN A 89 -19.41 -7.93 -5.50
C ASN A 89 -18.55 -9.14 -5.85
N GLU A 90 -19.21 -10.20 -6.35
CA GLU A 90 -18.53 -11.37 -6.87
C GLU A 90 -17.80 -11.01 -8.17
N SER A 91 -16.69 -11.67 -8.42
CA SER A 91 -15.94 -11.60 -9.66
C SER A 91 -15.53 -13.00 -10.12
N ALA A 92 -15.25 -13.14 -11.40
CA ALA A 92 -14.87 -14.42 -11.98
C ALA A 92 -13.57 -15.00 -11.40
N MET A 93 -12.64 -14.15 -10.98
CA MET A 93 -11.35 -14.58 -10.42
C MET A 93 -11.44 -14.85 -8.91
N ALA A 94 -11.95 -13.88 -8.17
CA ALA A 94 -12.15 -13.98 -6.73
C ALA A 94 -13.09 -12.86 -6.26
N PRO A 95 -13.77 -12.99 -5.12
CA PRO A 95 -14.66 -11.96 -4.63
C PRO A 95 -13.98 -10.58 -4.52
N GLY A 96 -14.64 -9.55 -5.03
CA GLY A 96 -14.14 -8.17 -5.01
C GLY A 96 -12.91 -7.88 -5.87
N TRP A 97 -12.51 -8.80 -6.75
CA TRP A 97 -11.45 -8.54 -7.72
C TRP A 97 -11.94 -7.66 -8.88
N TYR A 98 -10.98 -6.98 -9.51
CA TYR A 98 -11.21 -6.20 -10.72
C TYR A 98 -12.00 -7.00 -11.78
N ASN A 99 -13.10 -6.44 -12.22
CA ASN A 99 -14.05 -7.08 -13.15
C ASN A 99 -14.67 -6.09 -14.14
N ASP A 100 -14.06 -4.93 -14.34
CA ASP A 100 -14.59 -3.81 -15.15
C ASP A 100 -15.95 -3.24 -14.68
N MET A 101 -16.50 -3.68 -13.54
CA MET A 101 -17.83 -3.28 -13.08
C MET A 101 -17.95 -1.77 -12.88
N ALA A 102 -16.99 -1.16 -12.16
CA ALA A 102 -16.99 0.28 -11.90
C ALA A 102 -16.99 1.09 -13.21
N LYS A 103 -16.12 0.70 -14.15
CA LYS A 103 -16.08 1.34 -15.49
C LYS A 103 -17.38 1.13 -16.26
N SER A 104 -17.90 -0.08 -16.27
CA SER A 104 -19.12 -0.43 -17.01
C SER A 104 -20.34 0.32 -16.47
N GLN A 105 -20.50 0.41 -15.15
CA GLN A 105 -21.57 1.20 -14.52
C GLN A 105 -21.49 2.67 -14.93
N PHE A 106 -20.28 3.26 -14.91
CA PHE A 106 -20.08 4.65 -15.30
C PHE A 106 -20.39 4.90 -16.79
N LEU A 107 -19.93 4.02 -17.69
CA LEU A 107 -20.24 4.10 -19.11
C LEU A 107 -21.74 3.93 -19.40
N ASN A 108 -22.40 2.93 -18.76
CA ASN A 108 -23.83 2.68 -18.90
C ASN A 108 -24.70 3.81 -18.33
N ALA A 109 -24.16 4.59 -17.39
CA ALA A 109 -24.78 5.81 -16.92
C ALA A 109 -24.59 7.01 -17.86
N ASN A 110 -23.97 6.83 -19.02
CA ASN A 110 -23.58 7.89 -19.98
C ASN A 110 -22.63 8.92 -19.33
N LEU A 111 -21.66 8.44 -18.56
CA LEU A 111 -20.67 9.26 -17.85
C LEU A 111 -21.29 10.17 -16.77
N ASP A 112 -22.53 9.92 -16.37
CA ASP A 112 -23.23 10.65 -15.30
C ASP A 112 -22.94 10.00 -13.94
N ASN A 113 -22.03 10.61 -13.17
CA ASN A 113 -21.68 10.14 -11.84
C ASN A 113 -22.89 10.06 -10.90
N LYS A 114 -23.83 10.99 -10.93
CA LYS A 114 -24.99 10.95 -10.04
C LYS A 114 -25.87 9.71 -10.28
N LYS A 115 -26.05 9.37 -11.55
CA LYS A 115 -26.80 8.17 -11.95
C LYS A 115 -26.03 6.90 -11.59
N ALA A 116 -24.75 6.82 -11.91
CA ALA A 116 -23.88 5.69 -11.57
C ALA A 116 -23.81 5.46 -10.05
N ASP A 117 -23.64 6.53 -9.26
CA ASP A 117 -23.63 6.49 -7.80
C ASP A 117 -24.92 5.98 -7.20
N THR A 118 -26.05 6.33 -7.80
CA THR A 118 -27.36 5.85 -7.33
C THR A 118 -27.47 4.35 -7.51
N TRP A 119 -27.02 3.81 -8.63
CA TRP A 119 -26.96 2.36 -8.87
C TRP A 119 -26.03 1.67 -7.88
N ALA A 120 -24.79 2.14 -7.77
CA ALA A 120 -23.82 1.59 -6.84
C ALA A 120 -24.33 1.58 -5.38
N LYS A 121 -24.98 2.66 -4.93
CA LYS A 121 -25.57 2.72 -3.58
C LYS A 121 -26.66 1.68 -3.37
N THR A 122 -27.46 1.41 -4.40
CA THR A 122 -28.52 0.38 -4.34
C THR A 122 -27.88 -1.01 -4.24
N ASP A 123 -26.91 -1.31 -5.11
CA ASP A 123 -26.22 -2.60 -5.13
C ASP A 123 -25.47 -2.84 -3.82
N ILE A 124 -24.74 -1.85 -3.30
CA ILE A 124 -24.07 -1.91 -1.99
C ILE A 124 -25.07 -2.23 -0.88
N LYS A 125 -26.24 -1.55 -0.86
CA LYS A 125 -27.26 -1.79 0.16
C LYS A 125 -27.78 -3.21 0.11
N GLU A 126 -28.05 -3.74 -1.08
CA GLU A 126 -28.49 -5.12 -1.28
C GLU A 126 -27.42 -6.11 -0.83
N ARG A 127 -26.16 -5.86 -1.19
CA ARG A 127 -25.01 -6.69 -0.80
C ARG A 127 -24.82 -6.71 0.72
N LEU A 128 -24.88 -5.55 1.38
CA LEU A 128 -24.79 -5.45 2.84
C LEU A 128 -25.95 -6.17 3.54
N ASN A 129 -27.16 -6.11 2.99
CA ASN A 129 -28.30 -6.87 3.51
C ASN A 129 -28.06 -8.38 3.39
N LYS A 130 -27.54 -8.85 2.26
CA LYS A 130 -27.16 -10.26 2.08
C LYS A 130 -26.10 -10.70 3.09
N PHE A 131 -25.07 -9.90 3.31
CA PHE A 131 -24.03 -10.18 4.32
C PHE A 131 -24.59 -10.19 5.75
N LYS A 132 -25.61 -9.39 6.03
CA LYS A 132 -26.28 -9.36 7.35
C LYS A 132 -27.15 -10.60 7.55
N GLN A 133 -27.85 -11.05 6.51
CA GLN A 133 -28.76 -12.20 6.58
C GLN A 133 -28.00 -13.53 6.56
N ASP A 134 -26.89 -13.62 5.83
CA ASP A 134 -26.10 -14.82 5.70
C ASP A 134 -24.64 -14.55 6.15
N SER A 135 -24.40 -14.86 7.43
CA SER A 135 -23.06 -14.71 8.01
C SER A 135 -22.03 -15.71 7.45
N HIS A 136 -22.48 -16.90 7.03
CA HIS A 136 -21.60 -17.90 6.42
C HIS A 136 -21.12 -17.40 5.06
N TYR A 137 -22.03 -16.92 4.22
CA TYR A 137 -21.70 -16.30 2.94
C TYR A 137 -20.76 -15.11 3.10
N ARG A 138 -21.08 -14.18 4.02
CA ARG A 138 -20.21 -13.03 4.31
C ARG A 138 -18.78 -13.45 4.68
N ASN A 139 -18.66 -14.37 5.63
CA ASN A 139 -17.34 -14.83 6.10
C ASN A 139 -16.55 -15.52 4.99
N ASN A 140 -17.21 -16.35 4.18
CA ASN A 140 -16.60 -17.00 3.02
C ASN A 140 -16.15 -15.97 1.95
N PHE A 141 -16.99 -14.97 1.68
CA PHE A 141 -16.68 -13.88 0.74
C PHE A 141 -15.40 -13.15 1.16
N PHE A 142 -15.36 -12.61 2.39
CA PHE A 142 -14.21 -11.84 2.86
C PHE A 142 -12.97 -12.71 3.06
N SER A 143 -13.10 -13.95 3.51
CA SER A 143 -11.96 -14.87 3.61
C SER A 143 -11.34 -15.13 2.23
N LYS A 144 -12.13 -15.48 1.23
CA LYS A 144 -11.65 -15.69 -0.13
C LYS A 144 -11.04 -14.41 -0.71
N LYS A 145 -11.69 -13.26 -0.50
CA LYS A 145 -11.17 -11.97 -0.96
C LYS A 145 -9.81 -11.65 -0.36
N ILE A 146 -9.68 -11.76 0.96
CA ILE A 146 -8.42 -11.46 1.67
C ILE A 146 -7.33 -12.45 1.23
N LEU A 147 -7.62 -13.75 1.21
CA LEU A 147 -6.65 -14.76 0.80
C LEU A 147 -6.18 -14.56 -0.65
N SER A 148 -7.08 -14.29 -1.58
CA SER A 148 -6.72 -14.08 -2.98
C SER A 148 -5.86 -12.84 -3.23
N GLN A 149 -5.91 -11.85 -2.33
CA GLN A 149 -5.10 -10.63 -2.45
C GLN A 149 -3.78 -10.73 -1.68
N TRP A 150 -3.84 -11.20 -0.44
CA TRP A 150 -2.71 -11.14 0.49
C TRP A 150 -1.89 -12.43 0.56
N ASN A 151 -2.43 -13.54 0.08
CA ASN A 151 -1.76 -14.84 0.07
C ASN A 151 -1.48 -15.36 -1.36
N GLU A 152 -1.53 -14.49 -2.37
CA GLU A 152 -1.07 -14.79 -3.72
C GLU A 152 0.40 -14.35 -3.84
N PRO A 153 1.37 -15.28 -3.81
CA PRO A 153 2.76 -14.95 -3.57
C PRO A 153 3.48 -14.37 -4.79
N SER A 154 2.90 -14.49 -5.99
CA SER A 154 3.47 -13.96 -7.22
C SER A 154 3.05 -12.52 -7.53
N TYR A 155 2.06 -12.00 -6.82
CA TYR A 155 1.45 -10.69 -7.09
C TYR A 155 1.06 -10.51 -8.56
N GLU A 156 0.48 -11.54 -9.14
CA GLU A 156 0.06 -11.65 -10.55
C GLU A 156 1.22 -11.72 -11.57
N SER A 157 2.49 -11.64 -11.15
CA SER A 157 3.61 -11.58 -12.11
C SER A 157 3.75 -12.82 -12.98
N LEU A 158 3.41 -13.99 -12.45
CA LEU A 158 3.52 -15.25 -13.20
C LEU A 158 2.27 -15.54 -14.03
N TRP A 159 1.08 -15.57 -13.41
CA TRP A 159 -0.14 -15.99 -14.13
C TRP A 159 -0.67 -14.94 -15.12
N VAL A 160 -0.51 -13.64 -14.86
CA VAL A 160 -0.89 -12.61 -15.85
C VAL A 160 -0.04 -12.74 -17.11
N SER A 161 1.24 -13.06 -16.97
CA SER A 161 2.12 -13.28 -18.11
C SER A 161 1.75 -14.54 -18.89
N GLN A 162 1.30 -15.61 -18.22
CA GLN A 162 0.76 -16.80 -18.87
C GLN A 162 -0.46 -16.45 -19.74
N VAL A 163 -1.47 -15.81 -19.13
CA VAL A 163 -2.72 -15.48 -19.83
C VAL A 163 -2.47 -14.52 -21.01
N LYS A 164 -1.66 -13.49 -20.79
CA LYS A 164 -1.37 -12.50 -21.85
C LYS A 164 -0.41 -13.02 -22.91
N GLY A 165 0.43 -13.99 -22.61
CA GLY A 165 1.30 -14.62 -23.59
C GLY A 165 0.54 -15.20 -24.78
N HIS A 166 -0.67 -15.70 -24.57
CA HIS A 166 -1.54 -16.16 -25.64
C HIS A 166 -2.03 -15.05 -26.59
N TYR A 167 -2.04 -13.79 -26.14
CA TYR A 167 -2.45 -12.65 -26.98
C TYR A 167 -1.32 -12.03 -27.79
N PHE A 168 -0.05 -12.19 -27.36
CA PHE A 168 1.11 -11.51 -27.95
C PHE A 168 2.06 -12.44 -28.70
N GLY A 169 1.70 -13.70 -28.89
CA GLY A 169 2.50 -14.71 -29.57
C GLY A 169 2.85 -15.87 -28.65
N GLU A 170 2.96 -17.03 -29.24
CA GLU A 170 3.27 -18.25 -28.50
C GLU A 170 4.74 -18.25 -28.06
N VAL A 171 4.96 -18.42 -26.77
CA VAL A 171 6.29 -18.73 -26.25
C VAL A 171 6.62 -20.16 -26.68
N LYS A 172 7.73 -20.34 -27.41
CA LYS A 172 8.13 -21.68 -27.89
C LYS A 172 8.27 -22.64 -26.71
N GLU A 173 7.61 -23.77 -26.81
CA GLU A 173 7.79 -24.89 -25.88
C GLU A 173 9.26 -25.29 -25.80
N ASN A 174 9.68 -25.86 -24.67
CA ASN A 174 11.07 -26.24 -24.38
C ASN A 174 12.06 -25.10 -24.24
N THR A 175 11.63 -23.85 -24.11
CA THR A 175 12.50 -22.72 -23.71
C THR A 175 12.48 -22.52 -22.20
N THR A 176 13.53 -21.87 -21.66
CA THR A 176 13.58 -21.46 -20.26
C THR A 176 12.41 -20.54 -19.92
N LEU A 177 12.07 -19.61 -20.82
CA LEU A 177 10.95 -18.69 -20.64
C LEU A 177 9.61 -19.44 -20.53
N TYR A 178 9.37 -20.44 -21.38
CA TYR A 178 8.19 -21.29 -21.26
C TYR A 178 8.14 -21.99 -19.90
N SER A 179 9.27 -22.55 -19.44
CA SER A 179 9.34 -23.24 -18.16
C SER A 179 9.10 -22.34 -16.94
N ILE A 180 9.46 -21.04 -17.03
CA ILE A 180 9.17 -20.03 -15.99
C ILE A 180 7.66 -19.82 -15.85
N TYR A 181 6.91 -19.79 -16.96
CA TYR A 181 5.50 -19.47 -16.94
C TYR A 181 4.56 -20.69 -16.95
N ASN A 182 4.98 -21.83 -17.51
CA ASN A 182 4.11 -22.98 -17.73
C ASN A 182 4.71 -24.33 -17.29
N GLY A 183 5.98 -24.37 -16.89
CA GLY A 183 6.70 -25.62 -16.65
C GLY A 183 7.13 -25.84 -15.20
N LYS A 184 8.18 -26.66 -15.04
CA LYS A 184 8.72 -27.04 -13.72
C LYS A 184 9.28 -25.86 -12.94
N ILE A 185 9.86 -24.86 -13.62
CA ILE A 185 10.39 -23.66 -12.99
C ILE A 185 9.24 -22.84 -12.41
N ASN A 186 8.10 -22.74 -13.09
CA ASN A 186 6.92 -22.07 -12.59
C ASN A 186 6.47 -22.63 -11.23
N LYS A 187 6.31 -23.97 -11.14
CA LYS A 187 5.94 -24.62 -9.88
C LYS A 187 6.95 -24.33 -8.77
N PHE A 188 8.25 -24.46 -9.06
CA PHE A 188 9.29 -24.15 -8.08
C PHE A 188 9.24 -22.68 -7.61
N LEU A 189 8.98 -21.72 -8.51
CA LEU A 189 8.86 -20.32 -8.16
C LEU A 189 7.65 -20.05 -7.25
N TYR A 190 6.48 -20.68 -7.53
CA TYR A 190 5.31 -20.56 -6.65
C TYR A 190 5.60 -21.13 -5.27
N ASP A 191 6.16 -22.32 -5.17
CA ASP A 191 6.50 -22.97 -3.89
C ASP A 191 7.50 -22.11 -3.09
N TYR A 192 8.50 -21.54 -3.77
CA TYR A 192 9.50 -20.64 -3.17
C TYR A 192 8.90 -19.33 -2.70
N PHE A 193 8.07 -18.68 -3.51
CA PHE A 193 7.44 -17.41 -3.16
C PHE A 193 6.43 -17.57 -2.03
N ASP A 194 5.68 -18.66 -2.00
CA ASP A 194 4.74 -18.97 -0.93
C ASP A 194 5.47 -19.17 0.40
N PHE A 195 6.55 -19.96 0.39
CA PHE A 195 7.41 -20.14 1.56
C PHE A 195 8.02 -18.82 2.05
N PHE A 196 8.55 -18.01 1.13
CA PHE A 196 9.13 -16.71 1.46
C PHE A 196 8.08 -15.75 2.04
N GLN A 197 6.88 -15.72 1.46
CA GLN A 197 5.77 -14.91 1.94
C GLN A 197 5.32 -15.34 3.34
N MET A 198 5.18 -16.63 3.59
CA MET A 198 4.84 -17.19 4.90
C MET A 198 5.86 -16.80 5.98
N ILE A 199 7.16 -16.97 5.70
CA ILE A 199 8.23 -16.55 6.62
C ILE A 199 8.16 -15.05 6.87
N THR A 200 7.95 -14.26 5.83
CA THR A 200 7.84 -12.80 5.95
C THR A 200 6.70 -12.40 6.87
N PHE A 201 5.53 -13.03 6.76
CA PHE A 201 4.39 -12.75 7.65
C PHE A 201 4.66 -13.15 9.11
N ILE A 202 5.28 -14.31 9.34
CA ILE A 202 5.66 -14.74 10.70
C ILE A 202 6.64 -13.75 11.33
N LEU A 203 7.70 -13.41 10.61
CA LEU A 203 8.72 -12.47 11.08
C LEU A 203 8.16 -11.06 11.27
N PHE A 204 7.22 -10.62 10.39
CA PHE A 204 6.50 -9.36 10.53
C PHE A 204 5.73 -9.32 11.87
N ALA A 205 4.97 -10.37 12.17
CA ALA A 205 4.22 -10.45 13.43
C ALA A 205 5.15 -10.37 14.67
N ILE A 206 6.28 -11.09 14.64
CA ILE A 206 7.30 -11.03 15.69
C ILE A 206 7.90 -9.63 15.81
N GLY A 207 8.24 -8.99 14.68
CA GLY A 207 8.81 -7.65 14.64
C GLY A 207 7.86 -6.60 15.20
N VAL A 208 6.60 -6.61 14.80
CA VAL A 208 5.56 -5.71 15.31
C VAL A 208 5.34 -5.92 16.82
N ALA A 209 5.21 -7.17 17.27
CA ALA A 209 5.06 -7.49 18.69
C ALA A 209 6.26 -6.97 19.52
N GLY A 210 7.47 -7.08 18.98
CA GLY A 210 8.67 -6.54 19.62
C GLY A 210 8.69 -5.01 19.71
N LEU A 211 8.19 -4.31 18.68
CA LEU A 211 8.09 -2.85 18.65
C LEU A 211 7.03 -2.34 19.64
N ILE A 212 5.88 -3.00 19.71
CA ILE A 212 4.81 -2.64 20.66
C ILE A 212 5.33 -2.69 22.11
N LYS A 213 6.09 -3.73 22.47
CA LYS A 213 6.70 -3.85 23.81
C LYS A 213 7.68 -2.72 24.14
N LYS A 214 8.35 -2.12 23.14
CA LYS A 214 9.35 -1.05 23.32
C LYS A 214 8.79 0.36 23.27
N ARG A 215 7.47 0.56 23.15
CA ARG A 215 6.81 1.83 22.84
C ARG A 215 7.18 2.33 21.44
N CYS A 216 6.25 2.19 20.51
CA CYS A 216 6.41 2.61 19.11
C CYS A 216 6.77 4.09 18.99
N SER A 217 7.73 4.39 18.11
CA SER A 217 7.99 5.76 17.66
C SER A 217 6.85 6.27 16.76
N ALA A 218 6.76 7.57 16.53
CA ALA A 218 5.76 8.17 15.66
C ALA A 218 5.86 7.62 14.21
N GLU A 219 7.07 7.42 13.74
CA GLU A 219 7.36 6.86 12.42
C GLU A 219 6.86 5.42 12.31
N THR A 220 7.08 4.61 13.35
CA THR A 220 6.54 3.24 13.42
C THR A 220 5.02 3.23 13.38
N ILE A 221 4.38 4.11 14.15
CA ILE A 221 2.92 4.26 14.16
C ILE A 221 2.42 4.65 12.76
N MET A 222 3.06 5.61 12.11
CA MET A 222 2.72 6.04 10.76
C MET A 222 2.72 4.87 9.77
N ILE A 223 3.80 4.09 9.77
CA ILE A 223 3.93 2.97 8.83
C ILE A 223 2.89 1.88 9.13
N LEU A 224 2.70 1.52 10.40
CA LEU A 224 1.68 0.52 10.78
C LEU A 224 0.26 1.00 10.48
N THR A 225 -0.02 2.30 10.63
CA THR A 225 -1.30 2.91 10.24
C THR A 225 -1.51 2.83 8.73
N GLY A 226 -0.47 3.07 7.93
CA GLY A 226 -0.51 2.92 6.48
C GLY A 226 -0.78 1.47 6.04
N LEU A 227 -0.12 0.51 6.68
CA LEU A 227 -0.37 -0.93 6.43
C LEU A 227 -1.80 -1.33 6.80
N ALA A 228 -2.29 -0.92 7.97
CA ALA A 228 -3.66 -1.18 8.41
C ALA A 228 -4.68 -0.51 7.49
N GLY A 229 -4.44 0.75 7.10
CA GLY A 229 -5.27 1.49 6.14
C GLY A 229 -5.34 0.79 4.79
N GLY A 230 -4.21 0.32 4.28
CA GLY A 230 -4.14 -0.47 3.04
C GLY A 230 -4.92 -1.78 3.15
N PHE A 231 -4.78 -2.49 4.25
CA PHE A 231 -5.53 -3.72 4.49
C PHE A 231 -7.04 -3.47 4.50
N ILE A 232 -7.50 -2.46 5.24
CA ILE A 232 -8.93 -2.09 5.31
C ILE A 232 -9.43 -1.64 3.94
N TYR A 233 -8.68 -0.79 3.25
CA TYR A 233 -9.05 -0.30 1.93
C TYR A 233 -9.26 -1.44 0.93
N HIS A 234 -8.28 -2.33 0.78
CA HIS A 234 -8.37 -3.45 -0.15
C HIS A 234 -9.34 -4.55 0.27
N THR A 235 -9.70 -4.60 1.56
CA THR A 235 -10.80 -5.48 2.03
C THR A 235 -12.16 -4.96 1.57
N LEU A 236 -12.35 -3.65 1.51
CA LEU A 236 -13.65 -3.04 1.15
C LEU A 236 -13.75 -2.74 -0.36
N PHE A 237 -12.77 -2.07 -0.92
CA PHE A 237 -12.76 -1.63 -2.30
C PHE A 237 -12.33 -2.75 -3.26
N GLU A 238 -12.53 -2.50 -4.56
CA GLU A 238 -11.97 -3.35 -5.61
C GLU A 238 -10.47 -3.56 -5.39
N GLY A 239 -10.02 -4.77 -5.55
CA GLY A 239 -8.62 -5.09 -5.35
C GLY A 239 -8.16 -6.29 -6.15
N LYS A 240 -6.87 -6.56 -6.10
CA LYS A 240 -6.19 -7.75 -6.59
C LYS A 240 -4.79 -7.83 -5.97
N SER A 241 -4.13 -8.98 -6.11
CA SER A 241 -2.87 -9.23 -5.41
C SER A 241 -1.76 -8.21 -5.75
N GLN A 242 -1.64 -7.78 -6.99
CA GLN A 242 -0.65 -6.76 -7.38
C GLN A 242 -0.80 -5.42 -6.64
N TYR A 243 -2.01 -5.10 -6.12
CA TYR A 243 -2.21 -3.84 -5.40
C TYR A 243 -1.62 -3.86 -4.00
N VAL A 244 -1.46 -5.05 -3.41
CA VAL A 244 -0.92 -5.21 -2.05
C VAL A 244 0.61 -5.40 -2.02
N LEU A 245 1.26 -5.58 -3.16
CA LEU A 245 2.72 -5.72 -3.25
C LEU A 245 3.47 -4.60 -2.53
N THR A 246 3.03 -3.35 -2.65
CA THR A 246 3.67 -2.20 -2.00
C THR A 246 3.67 -2.33 -0.47
N TYR A 247 2.58 -2.85 0.10
CA TYR A 247 2.49 -3.10 1.53
C TYR A 247 3.37 -4.27 1.96
N PHE A 248 3.46 -5.32 1.16
CA PHE A 248 4.35 -6.44 1.41
C PHE A 248 5.82 -6.00 1.46
N ILE A 249 6.26 -5.15 0.55
CA ILE A 249 7.62 -4.58 0.57
C ILE A 249 7.87 -3.84 1.89
N VAL A 250 6.91 -3.07 2.37
CA VAL A 250 7.01 -2.37 3.65
C VAL A 250 7.05 -3.35 4.83
N MET A 251 6.31 -4.46 4.76
CA MET A 251 6.33 -5.51 5.79
C MET A 251 7.71 -6.17 5.93
N ILE A 252 8.50 -6.29 4.86
CA ILE A 252 9.85 -6.85 4.89
C ILE A 252 10.76 -6.10 5.89
N MET A 253 10.61 -4.78 6.02
CA MET A 253 11.39 -4.00 6.98
C MET A 253 11.13 -4.44 8.44
N PHE A 254 9.86 -4.67 8.78
CA PHE A 254 9.48 -5.18 10.10
C PHE A 254 9.87 -6.64 10.29
N SER A 255 9.81 -7.43 9.22
CA SER A 255 10.24 -8.83 9.22
C SER A 255 11.73 -8.95 9.50
N SER A 256 12.54 -8.06 8.93
CA SER A 256 13.98 -7.98 9.22
C SER A 256 14.24 -7.68 10.69
N TYR A 257 13.44 -6.81 11.30
CA TYR A 257 13.52 -6.57 12.75
C TYR A 257 13.06 -7.79 13.56
N GLY A 258 12.02 -8.50 13.11
CA GLY A 258 11.57 -9.76 13.71
C GLY A 258 12.66 -10.82 13.71
N LEU A 259 13.35 -10.97 12.57
CA LEU A 259 14.50 -11.87 12.46
C LEU A 259 15.63 -11.46 13.44
N TYR A 260 15.95 -10.17 13.50
CA TYR A 260 16.92 -9.65 14.46
C TYR A 260 16.57 -10.02 15.90
N LEU A 261 15.31 -9.94 16.29
CA LEU A 261 14.87 -10.31 17.66
C LEU A 261 15.06 -11.78 17.96
N LEU A 262 14.95 -12.67 16.96
CA LEU A 262 15.14 -14.11 17.13
C LEU A 262 16.63 -14.50 17.23
N VAL A 263 17.49 -13.83 16.43
CA VAL A 263 18.93 -14.18 16.36
C VAL A 263 19.80 -13.41 17.37
N LYS A 264 19.25 -12.38 18.02
CA LYS A 264 19.99 -11.57 18.98
C LYS A 264 20.48 -12.43 20.16
N PRO A 265 21.83 -12.46 20.45
CA PRO A 265 22.36 -13.16 21.61
C PRO A 265 21.76 -12.65 22.92
N LYS A 266 21.38 -13.56 23.81
CA LYS A 266 20.77 -13.21 25.12
C LYS A 266 21.65 -12.32 26.00
N ASN A 267 22.97 -12.32 25.80
CA ASN A 267 23.95 -11.59 26.63
C ASN A 267 24.23 -10.14 26.15
N PHE A 268 23.53 -9.63 25.13
CA PHE A 268 23.80 -8.29 24.58
C PHE A 268 23.23 -7.13 25.43
N ASN A 269 22.53 -7.43 26.52
CA ASN A 269 21.79 -6.39 27.26
C ASN A 269 22.62 -5.52 28.22
N ASN A 270 23.87 -5.89 28.55
CA ASN A 270 24.63 -5.17 29.60
C ASN A 270 25.65 -4.14 29.09
N ASN A 271 25.98 -4.12 27.78
CA ASN A 271 26.99 -3.20 27.23
C ASN A 271 26.49 -2.27 26.11
N SER A 272 25.18 -2.33 25.77
CA SER A 272 24.70 -1.66 24.55
C SER A 272 24.42 -0.16 24.70
N ASP A 273 24.31 0.37 25.90
CA ASP A 273 24.01 1.80 26.09
C ASP A 273 25.25 2.65 25.91
N SER A 274 26.43 2.15 26.30
CA SER A 274 27.72 2.85 26.07
C SER A 274 28.18 2.80 24.60
N GLU A 275 27.91 1.70 23.86
CA GLU A 275 28.26 1.59 22.44
C GLU A 275 27.31 2.39 21.53
N LYS A 276 26.02 2.48 21.87
CA LYS A 276 25.08 3.35 21.11
C LYS A 276 25.41 4.82 21.25
N GLU A 277 25.84 5.25 22.40
CA GLU A 277 26.32 6.62 22.61
C GLU A 277 27.59 6.90 21.83
N THR A 278 28.50 5.91 21.72
CA THR A 278 29.75 6.02 20.96
C THR A 278 29.49 6.00 19.44
N LEU A 279 28.57 5.19 18.94
CA LEU A 279 28.23 5.13 17.50
C LEU A 279 27.46 6.36 17.06
N GLY A 280 26.47 6.81 17.84
CA GLY A 280 25.73 8.03 17.60
C GLY A 280 26.64 9.29 17.61
N ASN A 281 27.62 9.33 18.49
CA ASN A 281 28.61 10.41 18.56
C ASN A 281 29.62 10.35 17.41
N LYS A 282 30.01 9.16 16.95
CA LYS A 282 30.83 8.99 15.72
C LYS A 282 30.09 9.46 14.47
N PHE A 283 28.81 9.10 14.31
CA PHE A 283 27.99 9.59 13.18
C PHE A 283 27.81 11.11 13.22
N LYS A 284 27.52 11.70 14.38
CA LYS A 284 27.46 13.15 14.53
C LYS A 284 28.76 13.85 14.16
N LYS A 285 29.91 13.30 14.57
CA LYS A 285 31.23 13.84 14.20
C LYS A 285 31.53 13.79 12.70
N VAL A 286 31.08 12.73 12.01
CA VAL A 286 31.22 12.59 10.53
C VAL A 286 30.36 13.61 9.81
N ILE A 287 29.12 13.80 10.23
CA ILE A 287 28.20 14.79 9.65
C ILE A 287 28.71 16.22 9.88
N PHE A 288 29.19 16.54 11.09
CA PHE A 288 29.77 17.84 11.40
C PHE A 288 31.03 18.15 10.58
N LYS A 289 31.84 17.12 10.27
CA LYS A 289 33.07 17.27 9.47
C LYS A 289 32.78 17.49 7.98
N ILE A 290 31.65 16.97 7.49
CA ILE A 290 31.16 17.22 6.11
C ILE A 290 30.63 18.66 6.01
N ASP A 291 29.84 19.11 7.00
CA ASP A 291 29.23 20.46 7.01
C ASP A 291 30.30 21.58 7.15
N SER A 292 31.40 21.33 7.89
CA SER A 292 32.49 22.30 8.03
C SER A 292 33.35 22.41 6.76
N LYS A 293 33.47 21.36 5.94
CA LYS A 293 34.18 21.44 4.65
C LYS A 293 33.36 22.13 3.55
N THR A 294 32.03 22.03 3.61
CA THR A 294 31.15 22.67 2.63
C THR A 294 30.96 24.19 2.87
N ARG A 295 31.36 24.69 4.04
CA ARG A 295 31.34 26.15 4.34
C ARG A 295 32.66 26.86 4.06
N GLN A 296 33.70 26.15 3.65
CA GLN A 296 35.02 26.72 3.29
C GLN A 296 35.35 26.64 1.80
N SER A 297 34.44 26.13 0.97
CA SER A 297 34.43 26.21 -0.49
C SER A 297 33.32 27.15 -0.97
#